data_f8a9ad027c3db3f3cece23d5696d791a
#
_entry.id   f8a9ad027c3db3f3cece23d5696d791a
#
_cell.length_a   1.000
_cell.length_b   1.000
_cell.length_c   1.000
_cell.angle_alpha   90.00
_cell.angle_beta   90.00
_cell.angle_gamma   90.00
#
_symmetry.space_group_name_H-M   'P 1'
#
loop_
_entity.id
_entity.type
_entity.pdbx_description
1 polymer ?
#
loop_
_entity_poly.entity_id
_entity_poly.type
_entity_poly.pdbx_seq_one_letter_code
_entity_poly.pdbx_strand_id
1 'polypeptide(L)'
;ERLTKLLVEVTNMIGATVLNISSQDYEPQGSSVTILIADESKVPMGDTTVAHLDKSHITVHTYPEYHPDTCLATFRVDIDVATCGEITPLSTLDYLIGSFDSDIITMDYRVRGFTRDVSGQKLFMDHRITSIQDFIDAGTLRRYDAVDINVYEANIFHTKMLIKEIDLQ
;
A
#
# COMPACT_ATOMS: atom_id res chain seq x y z
N GLU A 1 14.19 0.77 -12.03
CA GLU A 1 13.69 2.00 -12.65
C GLU A 1 12.16 2.05 -12.73
N ARG A 2 11.47 0.98 -13.21
CA ARG A 2 10.01 0.95 -13.32
C ARG A 2 9.33 1.06 -11.94
N LEU A 3 9.78 0.30 -10.95
CA LEU A 3 9.24 0.33 -9.59
C LEU A 3 9.43 1.69 -8.92
N THR A 4 10.59 2.30 -9.10
CA THR A 4 10.88 3.64 -8.57
C THR A 4 9.89 4.68 -9.13
N LYS A 5 9.64 4.65 -10.44
CA LYS A 5 8.65 5.55 -11.08
C LYS A 5 7.24 5.32 -10.54
N LEU A 6 6.85 4.06 -10.37
CA LEU A 6 5.54 3.68 -9.82
C LEU A 6 5.37 4.26 -8.40
N LEU A 7 6.35 4.07 -7.52
CA LEU A 7 6.24 4.56 -6.13
C LEU A 7 6.31 6.09 -6.04
N VAL A 8 7.05 6.77 -6.93
CA VAL A 8 7.01 8.23 -7.02
C VAL A 8 5.63 8.71 -7.42
N GLU A 9 4.97 8.03 -8.37
CA GLU A 9 3.61 8.37 -8.77
C GLU A 9 2.61 8.15 -7.64
N VAL A 10 2.71 7.03 -6.92
CA VAL A 10 1.91 6.79 -5.71
C VAL A 10 2.10 7.92 -4.69
N THR A 11 3.34 8.37 -4.48
CA THR A 11 3.64 9.50 -3.58
C THR A 11 2.93 10.77 -4.01
N ASN A 12 2.96 11.10 -5.31
CA ASN A 12 2.27 12.26 -5.86
C ASN A 12 0.75 12.15 -5.70
N MET A 13 0.18 10.97 -5.98
CA MET A 13 -1.26 10.73 -5.89
C MET A 13 -1.81 10.92 -4.47
N ILE A 14 -1.04 10.58 -3.45
CA ILE A 14 -1.43 10.80 -2.05
C ILE A 14 -1.13 12.22 -1.55
N GLY A 15 -0.56 13.09 -2.41
CA GLY A 15 -0.24 14.47 -2.04
C GLY A 15 0.96 14.60 -1.11
N ALA A 16 1.90 13.67 -1.17
CA ALA A 16 3.11 13.69 -0.36
C ALA A 16 4.34 14.11 -1.19
N THR A 17 5.40 14.52 -0.51
CA THR A 17 6.67 14.90 -1.12
C THR A 17 7.73 13.83 -0.89
N VAL A 18 8.44 13.45 -1.96
CA VAL A 18 9.58 12.52 -1.87
C VAL A 18 10.75 13.22 -1.18
N LEU A 19 11.25 12.64 -0.10
CA LEU A 19 12.44 13.11 0.63
C LEU A 19 13.69 12.35 0.23
N ASN A 20 13.59 11.05 0.06
CA ASN A 20 14.71 10.17 -0.30
C ASN A 20 14.21 8.92 -1.02
N ILE A 21 15.03 8.39 -1.91
CA ILE A 21 14.80 7.12 -2.61
C ILE A 21 16.04 6.25 -2.44
N SER A 22 15.82 5.02 -1.99
CA SER A 22 16.85 3.98 -1.96
C SER A 22 16.36 2.78 -2.77
N SER A 23 17.18 2.26 -3.66
CA SER A 23 16.86 1.09 -4.47
C SER A 23 18.00 0.10 -4.48
N GLN A 24 17.66 -1.19 -4.53
CA GLN A 24 18.61 -2.28 -4.61
C GLN A 24 18.06 -3.38 -5.51
N ASP A 25 18.89 -3.83 -6.45
CA ASP A 25 18.62 -5.01 -7.23
C ASP A 25 19.21 -6.24 -6.52
N TYR A 26 18.53 -7.38 -6.61
CA TYR A 26 18.93 -8.63 -6.00
C TYR A 26 19.53 -9.57 -7.04
N GLU A 27 20.52 -10.34 -6.61
CA GLU A 27 21.08 -11.43 -7.41
C GLU A 27 20.42 -12.77 -7.01
N PRO A 28 20.01 -13.61 -7.95
CA PRO A 28 20.11 -13.43 -9.41
C PRO A 28 19.01 -12.56 -10.01
N GLN A 29 17.95 -12.23 -9.27
CA GLN A 29 16.84 -11.41 -9.74
C GLN A 29 15.96 -10.92 -8.58
N GLY A 30 15.19 -9.87 -8.83
CA GLY A 30 14.36 -9.18 -7.85
C GLY A 30 14.89 -7.79 -7.55
N SER A 31 14.12 -7.00 -6.84
CA SER A 31 14.55 -5.67 -6.41
C SER A 31 13.73 -5.16 -5.23
N SER A 32 14.28 -4.21 -4.50
CA SER A 32 13.55 -3.40 -3.54
C SER A 32 13.70 -1.92 -3.84
N VAL A 33 12.66 -1.15 -3.52
CA VAL A 33 12.70 0.31 -3.53
C VAL A 33 12.04 0.81 -2.27
N THR A 34 12.69 1.73 -1.58
CA THR A 34 12.14 2.43 -0.41
C THR A 34 12.12 3.91 -0.69
N ILE A 35 10.96 4.54 -0.52
CA ILE A 35 10.81 5.99 -0.63
C ILE A 35 10.42 6.57 0.73
N LEU A 36 11.18 7.53 1.19
CA LEU A 36 10.85 8.34 2.34
C LEU A 36 10.04 9.54 1.86
N ILE A 37 8.87 9.76 2.44
CA ILE A 37 7.94 10.82 2.04
C ILE A 37 7.58 11.73 3.20
N ALA A 38 7.20 12.96 2.91
CA ALA A 38 6.67 13.92 3.86
C ALA A 38 5.30 14.44 3.42
N ASP A 39 4.43 14.71 4.39
CA ASP A 39 3.21 15.47 4.19
C ASP A 39 3.56 16.95 3.96
N GLU A 40 3.05 17.56 2.88
CA GLU A 40 3.33 18.97 2.56
C GLU A 40 2.68 19.95 3.53
N SER A 41 1.71 19.53 4.31
CA SER A 41 0.88 20.42 5.12
C SER A 41 1.57 20.96 6.38
N LYS A 42 2.76 20.50 6.73
CA LYS A 42 3.41 20.90 8.00
C LYS A 42 4.90 21.17 7.84
N VAL A 43 5.30 22.36 8.25
CA VAL A 43 6.72 22.66 8.51
C VAL A 43 7.21 21.66 9.56
N PRO A 44 8.33 20.96 9.32
CA PRO A 44 8.88 20.04 10.31
C PRO A 44 9.17 20.80 11.60
N MET A 45 8.46 20.46 12.67
CA MET A 45 8.72 21.00 13.99
C MET A 45 9.60 20.01 14.76
N GLY A 46 10.86 20.34 14.94
CA GLY A 46 11.80 19.59 15.78
C GLY A 46 13.04 19.09 15.03
N ASP A 47 14.10 18.84 15.80
CA ASP A 47 15.33 18.23 15.29
C ASP A 47 15.12 16.73 15.11
N THR A 48 15.19 16.26 13.89
CA THR A 48 15.09 14.83 13.55
C THR A 48 16.46 14.18 13.65
N THR A 49 16.74 13.51 14.73
CA THR A 49 17.98 12.74 14.91
C THR A 49 17.94 11.39 14.18
N VAL A 50 16.75 10.92 13.79
CA VAL A 50 16.54 9.70 12.99
C VAL A 50 15.45 9.99 11.97
N ALA A 51 15.85 10.23 10.73
CA ALA A 51 14.98 10.64 9.62
C ALA A 51 13.83 9.67 9.29
N HIS A 52 13.78 8.49 9.91
CA HIS A 52 12.81 7.44 9.59
C HIS A 52 11.57 7.41 10.48
N LEU A 53 11.54 8.11 11.60
CA LEU A 53 10.46 7.98 12.60
C LEU A 53 9.37 9.02 12.50
N ASP A 54 9.65 10.18 11.93
CA ASP A 54 8.70 11.30 11.87
C ASP A 54 7.94 11.40 10.54
N LYS A 55 8.30 10.55 9.58
CA LYS A 55 7.80 10.65 8.21
C LYS A 55 7.21 9.33 7.75
N SER A 56 6.43 9.44 6.72
CA SER A 56 5.82 8.31 6.03
C SER A 56 6.83 7.62 5.11
N HIS A 57 6.54 6.40 4.70
CA HIS A 57 7.38 5.67 3.76
C HIS A 57 6.55 4.79 2.83
N ILE A 58 7.13 4.50 1.68
CA ILE A 58 6.61 3.51 0.75
C ILE A 58 7.75 2.54 0.45
N THR A 59 7.48 1.24 0.57
CA THR A 59 8.44 0.20 0.20
C THR A 59 7.83 -0.76 -0.80
N VAL A 60 8.65 -1.31 -1.69
CA VAL A 60 8.30 -2.40 -2.57
C VAL A 60 9.42 -3.43 -2.58
N HIS A 61 9.03 -4.69 -2.52
CA HIS A 61 9.91 -5.84 -2.70
C HIS A 61 9.34 -6.74 -3.78
N THR A 62 10.19 -7.28 -4.65
CA THR A 62 9.79 -8.22 -5.70
C THR A 62 10.50 -9.55 -5.52
N TYR A 63 9.75 -10.62 -5.69
CA TYR A 63 10.21 -12.00 -5.52
C TYR A 63 9.81 -12.83 -6.74
N PRO A 64 10.62 -12.78 -7.82
CA PRO A 64 10.48 -13.72 -8.92
C PRO A 64 11.04 -15.09 -8.50
N GLU A 65 10.22 -16.12 -8.63
CA GLU A 65 10.56 -17.48 -8.26
C GLU A 65 10.29 -18.44 -9.44
N TYR A 66 11.15 -19.41 -9.62
CA TYR A 66 10.97 -20.47 -10.60
C TYR A 66 11.25 -21.82 -9.96
N HIS A 67 10.32 -22.74 -10.12
CA HIS A 67 10.39 -24.10 -9.59
C HIS A 67 10.64 -25.07 -10.73
N PRO A 68 11.90 -25.50 -10.97
CA PRO A 68 12.26 -26.30 -12.14
C PRO A 68 11.56 -27.67 -12.18
N ASP A 69 11.31 -28.28 -11.01
CA ASP A 69 10.68 -29.60 -10.92
C ASP A 69 9.22 -29.59 -11.37
N THR A 70 8.53 -28.47 -11.22
CA THR A 70 7.11 -28.30 -11.58
C THR A 70 6.92 -27.42 -12.80
N CYS A 71 7.99 -26.80 -13.31
CA CYS A 71 7.96 -25.81 -14.39
C CYS A 71 7.03 -24.62 -14.07
N LEU A 72 6.84 -24.31 -12.79
CA LEU A 72 6.02 -23.17 -12.35
C LEU A 72 6.90 -21.96 -12.10
N ALA A 73 6.47 -20.82 -12.62
CA ALA A 73 7.03 -19.51 -12.31
C ALA A 73 6.01 -18.70 -11.52
N THR A 74 6.47 -18.07 -10.45
CA THR A 74 5.65 -17.14 -9.64
C THR A 74 6.36 -15.79 -9.56
N PHE A 75 5.57 -14.74 -9.43
CA PHE A 75 6.09 -13.40 -9.21
C PHE A 75 5.25 -12.75 -8.12
N ARG A 76 5.88 -12.48 -6.99
CA ARG A 76 5.24 -11.77 -5.87
C ARG A 76 5.78 -10.35 -5.78
N VAL A 77 4.90 -9.41 -5.50
CA VAL A 77 5.23 -8.03 -5.18
C VAL A 77 4.60 -7.69 -3.84
N ASP A 78 5.40 -7.29 -2.88
CA ASP A 78 4.94 -6.78 -1.59
C ASP A 78 5.13 -5.25 -1.59
N ILE A 79 4.05 -4.52 -1.33
CA ILE A 79 4.06 -3.05 -1.27
C ILE A 79 3.51 -2.63 0.09
N ASP A 80 4.27 -1.83 0.81
CA ASP A 80 3.84 -1.23 2.06
C ASP A 80 3.81 0.29 1.92
N VAL A 81 2.66 0.90 2.26
CA VAL A 81 2.46 2.34 2.23
C VAL A 81 2.07 2.78 3.63
N ALA A 82 3.02 3.32 4.37
CA ALA A 82 2.79 3.84 5.70
C ALA A 82 2.70 5.37 5.67
N THR A 83 1.56 5.89 6.07
CA THR A 83 1.29 7.34 6.10
C THR A 83 0.90 7.78 7.51
N CYS A 84 1.02 9.06 7.78
CA CYS A 84 0.54 9.68 9.02
C CYS A 84 -0.36 10.89 8.70
N GLY A 85 -1.12 11.34 9.69
CA GLY A 85 -2.03 12.47 9.51
C GLY A 85 -3.26 12.12 8.68
N GLU A 86 -3.64 13.02 7.79
CA GLU A 86 -4.86 12.93 6.99
C GLU A 86 -4.65 12.22 5.64
N ILE A 87 -3.40 11.87 5.32
CA ILE A 87 -3.08 11.18 4.06
C ILE A 87 -3.54 9.73 4.13
N THR A 88 -4.34 9.32 3.16
CA THR A 88 -4.77 7.92 3.01
C THR A 88 -4.17 7.27 1.77
N PRO A 89 -3.57 6.09 1.89
CA PRO A 89 -3.07 5.34 0.73
C PRO A 89 -4.18 4.71 -0.13
N LEU A 90 -5.42 4.64 0.38
CA LEU A 90 -6.53 3.96 -0.30
C LEU A 90 -6.87 4.56 -1.67
N SER A 91 -6.62 5.85 -1.87
CA SER A 91 -6.83 6.53 -3.16
C SER A 91 -5.92 6.03 -4.29
N THR A 92 -4.89 5.25 -3.96
CA THR A 92 -3.93 4.73 -4.96
C THR A 92 -4.17 3.29 -5.37
N LEU A 93 -5.20 2.63 -4.81
CA LEU A 93 -5.43 1.20 -5.03
C LEU A 93 -5.64 0.84 -6.49
N ASP A 94 -6.47 1.57 -7.22
CA ASP A 94 -6.70 1.31 -8.65
C ASP A 94 -5.41 1.41 -9.47
N TYR A 95 -4.58 2.40 -9.17
CA TYR A 95 -3.30 2.56 -9.84
C TYR A 95 -2.34 1.41 -9.51
N LEU A 96 -2.26 1.02 -8.23
CA LEU A 96 -1.41 -0.10 -7.81
C LEU A 96 -1.88 -1.42 -8.43
N ILE A 97 -3.17 -1.73 -8.35
CA ILE A 97 -3.76 -2.94 -8.93
C ILE A 97 -3.55 -2.96 -10.44
N GLY A 98 -3.82 -1.83 -11.12
CA GLY A 98 -3.65 -1.71 -12.57
C GLY A 98 -2.19 -1.73 -13.05
N SER A 99 -1.22 -1.52 -12.15
CA SER A 99 0.22 -1.54 -12.48
C SER A 99 0.79 -2.95 -12.58
N PHE A 100 0.07 -3.95 -12.05
CA PHE A 100 0.43 -5.36 -12.05
C PHE A 100 -0.75 -6.18 -12.60
N ASP A 101 -0.44 -7.20 -13.40
CA ASP A 101 -1.44 -8.17 -13.88
C ASP A 101 -1.45 -9.35 -12.90
N SER A 102 -2.14 -9.16 -11.76
CA SER A 102 -2.07 -10.07 -10.63
C SER A 102 -3.27 -11.01 -10.61
N ASP A 103 -3.01 -12.31 -10.44
CA ASP A 103 -4.06 -13.33 -10.25
C ASP A 103 -4.64 -13.30 -8.83
N ILE A 104 -3.79 -12.98 -7.85
CA ILE A 104 -4.15 -12.93 -6.42
C ILE A 104 -3.68 -11.60 -5.86
N ILE A 105 -4.60 -10.89 -5.21
CA ILE A 105 -4.31 -9.64 -4.51
C ILE A 105 -4.76 -9.79 -3.07
N THR A 106 -3.85 -9.52 -2.14
CA THR A 106 -4.16 -9.46 -0.71
C THR A 106 -3.85 -8.06 -0.21
N MET A 107 -4.81 -7.43 0.43
CA MET A 107 -4.69 -6.07 0.94
C MET A 107 -5.00 -6.04 2.43
N ASP A 108 -4.12 -5.38 3.18
CA ASP A 108 -4.31 -5.07 4.58
C ASP A 108 -4.30 -3.56 4.76
N TYR A 109 -5.34 -3.02 5.39
CA TYR A 109 -5.38 -1.62 5.79
C TYR A 109 -5.64 -1.53 7.29
N ARG A 110 -4.81 -0.75 7.96
CA ARG A 110 -4.89 -0.59 9.42
C ARG A 110 -4.74 0.86 9.80
N VAL A 111 -5.68 1.38 10.57
CA VAL A 111 -5.53 2.66 11.25
C VAL A 111 -4.92 2.41 12.62
N ARG A 112 -3.72 2.91 12.84
CA ARG A 112 -2.96 2.74 14.08
C ARG A 112 -2.93 4.04 14.87
N GLY A 113 -3.20 3.93 16.16
CA GLY A 113 -3.18 5.09 17.04
C GLY A 113 -4.54 5.75 17.21
N PHE A 114 -4.56 6.84 17.93
CA PHE A 114 -5.72 7.66 18.21
C PHE A 114 -5.28 9.06 18.65
N THR A 115 -6.13 10.04 18.43
CA THR A 115 -5.95 11.41 18.93
C THR A 115 -6.72 11.59 20.24
N ARG A 116 -6.20 12.39 21.13
CA ARG A 116 -6.92 12.86 22.31
C ARG A 116 -7.16 14.36 22.21
N ASP A 117 -8.31 14.80 22.69
CA ASP A 117 -8.56 16.22 22.89
C ASP A 117 -7.84 16.74 24.15
N VAL A 118 -7.97 18.03 24.41
CA VAL A 118 -7.37 18.69 25.58
C VAL A 118 -7.90 18.17 26.92
N SER A 119 -9.05 17.51 26.94
CA SER A 119 -9.65 16.86 28.12
C SER A 119 -9.12 15.44 28.33
N GLY A 120 -8.35 14.90 27.37
CA GLY A 120 -7.84 13.53 27.36
C GLY A 120 -8.83 12.52 26.80
N GLN A 121 -9.98 12.95 26.28
CA GLN A 121 -10.93 12.07 25.62
C GLN A 121 -10.36 11.57 24.29
N LYS A 122 -10.48 10.26 24.01
CA LYS A 122 -10.08 9.68 22.74
C LYS A 122 -10.99 10.18 21.61
N LEU A 123 -10.37 10.77 20.61
CA LEU A 123 -11.02 11.10 19.35
C LEU A 123 -10.49 10.12 18.32
N PHE A 124 -11.35 9.21 17.86
CA PHE A 124 -11.05 8.44 16.67
C PHE A 124 -11.33 9.30 15.45
N MET A 125 -10.29 9.91 14.91
CA MET A 125 -10.38 10.54 13.58
C MET A 125 -10.21 9.46 12.51
N ASP A 126 -11.11 8.49 12.54
CA ASP A 126 -11.06 7.40 11.60
C ASP A 126 -11.65 7.83 10.27
N HIS A 127 -10.97 7.44 9.21
CA HIS A 127 -11.62 7.36 7.93
C HIS A 127 -12.76 6.35 8.09
N ARG A 128 -13.99 6.79 7.90
CA ARG A 128 -15.17 5.93 7.95
C ARG A 128 -15.16 5.03 6.71
N ILE A 129 -14.44 3.93 6.80
CA ILE A 129 -14.45 2.91 5.75
C ILE A 129 -15.22 1.70 6.26
N THR A 130 -15.94 1.06 5.37
CA THR A 130 -16.62 -0.21 5.60
C THR A 130 -15.88 -1.36 4.96
N SER A 131 -15.24 -1.09 3.83
CA SER A 131 -14.44 -2.07 3.08
C SER A 131 -13.34 -1.38 2.30
N ILE A 132 -12.21 -2.05 2.10
CA ILE A 132 -11.18 -1.62 1.14
C ILE A 132 -11.76 -1.59 -0.28
N GLN A 133 -12.72 -2.47 -0.59
CA GLN A 133 -13.37 -2.53 -1.90
C GLN A 133 -14.09 -1.22 -2.28
N ASP A 134 -14.48 -0.40 -1.30
CA ASP A 134 -15.14 0.90 -1.55
C ASP A 134 -14.21 1.88 -2.30
N PHE A 135 -12.91 1.61 -2.33
CA PHE A 135 -11.87 2.42 -2.97
C PHE A 135 -11.34 1.82 -4.27
N ILE A 136 -11.96 0.76 -4.76
CA ILE A 136 -11.58 0.06 -6.00
C ILE A 136 -12.69 0.26 -7.02
N ASP A 137 -12.31 0.61 -8.26
CA ASP A 137 -13.31 0.84 -9.31
C ASP A 137 -14.10 -0.44 -9.64
N ALA A 138 -15.36 -0.24 -10.03
CA ALA A 138 -16.26 -1.35 -10.32
C ALA A 138 -15.81 -2.23 -11.51
N GLY A 139 -15.00 -1.68 -12.42
CA GLY A 139 -14.43 -2.43 -13.55
C GLY A 139 -13.40 -3.44 -13.06
N THR A 140 -12.52 -2.98 -12.20
CA THR A 140 -11.52 -3.83 -11.54
C THR A 140 -12.19 -4.90 -10.68
N LEU A 141 -13.15 -4.53 -9.81
CA LEU A 141 -13.85 -5.49 -8.95
C LEU A 141 -14.59 -6.58 -9.74
N ARG A 142 -15.14 -6.27 -10.90
CA ARG A 142 -15.81 -7.30 -11.74
C ARG A 142 -14.86 -8.41 -12.23
N ARG A 143 -13.57 -8.15 -12.31
CA ARG A 143 -12.57 -9.14 -12.75
C ARG A 143 -12.21 -10.14 -11.65
N TYR A 144 -12.54 -9.85 -10.40
CA TYR A 144 -12.12 -10.64 -9.24
C TYR A 144 -13.30 -11.12 -8.40
N ASP A 145 -13.11 -12.25 -7.74
CA ASP A 145 -13.90 -12.64 -6.58
C ASP A 145 -13.22 -12.08 -5.34
N ALA A 146 -13.90 -11.15 -4.68
CA ALA A 146 -13.36 -10.41 -3.55
C ALA A 146 -14.06 -10.82 -2.24
N VAL A 147 -13.27 -11.01 -1.18
CA VAL A 147 -13.75 -11.36 0.16
C VAL A 147 -13.10 -10.45 1.19
N ASP A 148 -13.93 -9.87 2.07
CA ASP A 148 -13.49 -9.06 3.21
C ASP A 148 -13.50 -9.87 4.50
N ILE A 149 -12.48 -9.62 5.33
CA ILE A 149 -12.40 -10.10 6.71
C ILE A 149 -12.01 -8.89 7.56
N ASN A 150 -12.99 -8.17 8.09
CA ASN A 150 -12.78 -6.91 8.79
C ASN A 150 -13.00 -7.06 10.30
N VAL A 151 -12.19 -6.36 11.10
CA VAL A 151 -12.35 -6.22 12.54
C VAL A 151 -12.51 -4.73 12.84
N TYR A 152 -13.75 -4.25 12.78
CA TYR A 152 -14.08 -2.83 12.85
C TYR A 152 -13.65 -2.18 14.17
N GLU A 153 -13.80 -2.88 15.30
CA GLU A 153 -13.42 -2.37 16.62
C GLU A 153 -11.90 -2.14 16.76
N ALA A 154 -11.12 -2.81 15.91
CA ALA A 154 -9.67 -2.69 15.87
C ALA A 154 -9.15 -1.86 14.69
N ASN A 155 -10.03 -1.31 13.85
CA ASN A 155 -9.68 -0.61 12.62
C ASN A 155 -8.74 -1.41 11.72
N ILE A 156 -9.06 -2.71 11.56
CA ILE A 156 -8.34 -3.65 10.71
C ILE A 156 -9.26 -4.07 9.58
N PHE A 157 -8.83 -3.86 8.36
CA PHE A 157 -9.53 -4.19 7.14
C PHE A 157 -8.65 -5.10 6.31
N HIS A 158 -9.18 -6.23 5.90
CA HIS A 158 -8.48 -7.21 5.08
C HIS A 158 -9.36 -7.60 3.89
N THR A 159 -8.82 -7.50 2.69
CA THR A 159 -9.51 -7.90 1.47
C THR A 159 -8.60 -8.83 0.67
N LYS A 160 -9.12 -9.98 0.28
CA LYS A 160 -8.50 -10.90 -0.67
C LYS A 160 -9.31 -10.93 -1.95
N MET A 161 -8.62 -10.81 -3.08
CA MET A 161 -9.21 -10.85 -4.41
C MET A 161 -8.53 -11.94 -5.23
N LEU A 162 -9.34 -12.77 -5.89
CA LEU A 162 -8.90 -13.81 -6.81
C LEU A 162 -9.43 -13.50 -8.20
N ILE A 163 -8.59 -13.52 -9.22
CA ILE A 163 -9.03 -13.29 -10.59
C ILE A 163 -10.05 -14.37 -10.98
N LYS A 164 -11.13 -13.97 -11.62
CA LYS A 164 -12.12 -14.91 -12.12
C LYS A 164 -11.55 -15.67 -13.31
N GLU A 165 -11.71 -16.97 -13.31
CA GLU A 165 -11.40 -17.77 -14.49
C GLU A 165 -12.33 -17.32 -15.63
N ILE A 166 -11.74 -16.94 -16.74
CA ILE A 166 -12.50 -16.71 -17.96
C ILE A 166 -12.76 -18.10 -18.55
N ASP A 167 -13.99 -18.58 -18.47
CA ASP A 167 -14.41 -19.73 -19.25
C ASP A 167 -14.18 -19.42 -20.74
N LEU A 168 -13.08 -19.89 -21.27
CA LEU A 168 -12.83 -19.89 -22.72
C LEU A 168 -13.80 -20.91 -23.34
N GLN A 169 -15.01 -20.46 -23.66
CA GLN A 169 -15.96 -21.19 -24.49
C GLN A 169 -15.57 -21.12 -25.96
#